data_53c0c16ab55521b8bba2eb696f7633b3
#
_entry.id   53c0c16ab55521b8bba2eb696f7633b3
#
_cell.length_a   1.000
_cell.length_b   1.000
_cell.length_c   1.000
_cell.angle_alpha   90.00
_cell.angle_beta   90.00
_cell.angle_gamma   90.00
#
_symmetry.space_group_name_H-M   'P 1'
#
loop_
_entity.id
_entity.type
_entity.pdbx_description
1 polymer ?
#
loop_
_entity_poly.entity_id
_entity_poly.type
_entity_poly.pdbx_seq_one_letter_code
_entity_poly.pdbx_strand_id
1 'polypeptide(L)' 'MVTRVQVVFDCVDPARQAEFWAEALHYRMPDPPGGFTTWQEWLQANGITEEHWNDASAVEDPDGVHPRLFFQKVPERKVA' A
#
# COMPACT_ATOMS: atom_id res chain seq x y z
N MET A 1 -17.77 -2.50 19.48
CA MET A 1 -16.94 -3.01 18.38
C MET A 1 -16.58 -1.88 17.43
N VAL A 2 -15.32 -1.72 17.13
CA VAL A 2 -14.87 -0.67 16.26
C VAL A 2 -14.72 -1.19 14.83
N THR A 3 -15.41 -0.56 13.89
CA THR A 3 -15.29 -0.92 12.48
C THR A 3 -14.16 -0.11 11.87
N ARG A 4 -13.18 -0.78 11.30
CA ARG A 4 -12.11 -0.10 10.59
C ARG A 4 -12.53 0.17 9.16
N VAL A 5 -12.31 1.40 8.75
CA VAL A 5 -12.60 1.84 7.39
C VAL A 5 -11.32 1.85 6.59
N GLN A 6 -11.35 1.27 5.41
CA GLN A 6 -10.24 1.31 4.48
C GLN A 6 -10.72 1.93 3.18
N VAL A 7 -9.95 2.89 2.67
CA VAL A 7 -10.23 3.52 1.38
C VAL A 7 -9.31 2.90 0.34
N VAL A 8 -9.88 2.44 -0.76
CA VAL A 8 -9.13 1.78 -1.84
C VAL A 8 -9.07 2.71 -3.04
N PHE A 9 -7.86 2.92 -3.56
CA PHE A 9 -7.63 3.72 -4.76
C PHE A 9 -7.07 2.82 -5.87
N ASP A 10 -7.65 2.91 -7.05
CA ASP A 10 -7.07 2.31 -8.24
C ASP A 10 -6.08 3.30 -8.85
N CYS A 11 -4.88 2.83 -9.16
CA CYS A 11 -3.84 3.70 -9.68
C CYS A 11 -2.84 2.93 -10.55
N VAL A 12 -2.03 3.67 -11.27
CA VAL A 12 -1.02 3.07 -12.16
C VAL A 12 0.25 2.73 -11.39
N ASP A 13 0.60 3.52 -10.38
CA ASP A 13 1.84 3.35 -9.62
C ASP A 13 1.53 3.42 -8.11
N PRO A 14 1.17 2.30 -7.49
CA PRO A 14 0.84 2.29 -6.07
C PRO A 14 1.92 2.83 -5.14
N ALA A 15 3.19 2.52 -5.40
CA ALA A 15 4.28 2.99 -4.55
C ALA A 15 4.37 4.52 -4.54
N ARG A 16 4.20 5.12 -5.70
CA ARG A 16 4.25 6.58 -5.83
C ARG A 16 3.07 7.25 -5.14
N GLN A 17 1.89 6.67 -5.27
CA GLN A 17 0.70 7.16 -4.58
C GLN A 17 0.87 7.04 -3.07
N ALA A 18 1.42 5.92 -2.61
CA ALA A 18 1.66 5.71 -1.18
C ALA A 18 2.61 6.77 -0.62
N GLU A 19 3.69 7.07 -1.32
CA GLU A 19 4.64 8.11 -0.91
C GLU A 19 3.97 9.48 -0.79
N PHE A 20 3.17 9.83 -1.80
CA PHE A 20 2.46 11.11 -1.83
C PHE A 20 1.53 11.25 -0.61
N TRP A 21 0.71 10.25 -0.37
CA TRP A 21 -0.27 10.30 0.71
C TRP A 21 0.36 10.18 2.09
N ALA A 22 1.45 9.40 2.20
CA ALA A 22 2.19 9.33 3.46
C ALA A 22 2.73 10.70 3.85
N GLU A 23 3.26 11.43 2.91
CA GLU A 23 3.78 12.77 3.16
C GLU A 23 2.64 13.77 3.44
N ALA A 24 1.59 13.74 2.64
CA ALA A 24 0.49 14.69 2.75
C ALA A 24 -0.29 14.54 4.05
N LEU A 25 -0.47 13.32 4.53
CA LEU A 25 -1.28 13.03 5.71
C LEU A 25 -0.46 12.67 6.95
N HIS A 26 0.85 12.64 6.83
CA HIS A 26 1.75 12.14 7.89
C HIS A 26 1.46 10.69 8.27
N TYR A 27 1.10 9.92 7.27
CA TYR A 27 0.88 8.48 7.40
C TYR A 27 2.19 7.73 7.25
N ARG A 28 2.20 6.47 7.61
CA ARG A 28 3.37 5.61 7.46
C ARG A 28 3.03 4.35 6.67
N MET A 29 4.06 3.68 6.17
CA MET A 29 3.89 2.36 5.60
C MET A 29 3.65 1.35 6.73
N PRO A 30 2.67 0.43 6.58
CA PRO A 30 2.51 -0.62 7.57
C PRO A 30 3.71 -1.55 7.59
N ASP A 31 3.97 -2.15 8.75
CA ASP A 31 5.06 -3.11 8.88
C ASP A 31 4.73 -4.40 8.15
N PRO A 32 5.74 -5.07 7.55
CA PRO A 32 5.49 -6.37 6.93
C PRO A 32 5.10 -7.40 7.98
N PRO A 33 4.17 -8.32 7.63
CA PRO A 33 3.75 -9.36 8.57
C PRO A 33 4.82 -10.43 8.79
N GLY A 34 4.67 -11.21 9.84
CA GLY A 34 5.52 -12.37 10.06
C GLY A 34 6.93 -12.07 10.55
N GLY A 35 7.15 -10.88 11.09
CA GLY A 35 8.46 -10.54 11.64
C GLY A 35 9.52 -10.16 10.62
N PHE A 36 9.15 -9.97 9.37
CA PHE A 36 10.09 -9.52 8.34
C PHE A 36 10.47 -8.07 8.58
N THR A 37 11.71 -7.73 8.27
CA THR A 37 12.23 -6.38 8.45
C THR A 37 11.79 -5.44 7.32
N THR A 38 11.72 -5.97 6.09
CA THR A 38 11.35 -5.18 4.93
C THR A 38 10.25 -5.88 4.13
N TRP A 39 9.52 -5.09 3.36
CA TRP A 39 8.52 -5.63 2.45
C TRP A 39 9.14 -6.48 1.34
N GLN A 40 10.34 -6.14 0.88
CA GLN A 40 11.04 -6.93 -0.12
C GLN A 40 11.32 -8.34 0.38
N GLU A 41 11.75 -8.48 1.63
CA GLU A 41 11.99 -9.78 2.23
C GLU A 41 10.70 -10.61 2.29
N TRP A 42 9.60 -9.97 2.70
CA TRP A 42 8.31 -10.62 2.76
C TRP A 42 7.85 -11.08 1.38
N LEU A 43 8.00 -10.21 0.37
CA LEU A 43 7.60 -10.51 -1.00
C LEU A 43 8.41 -11.69 -1.56
N GLN A 44 9.73 -11.69 -1.33
CA GLN A 44 10.59 -12.79 -1.77
C GLN A 44 10.20 -14.11 -1.10
N ALA A 45 9.95 -14.08 0.20
CA ALA A 45 9.55 -15.27 0.95
C ALA A 45 8.22 -15.85 0.47
N ASN A 46 7.35 -15.02 -0.08
CA ASN A 46 6.05 -15.45 -0.61
C ASN A 46 6.09 -15.76 -2.11
N GLY A 47 7.29 -15.77 -2.71
CA GLY A 47 7.45 -16.13 -4.11
C GLY A 47 6.97 -15.09 -5.10
N ILE A 48 6.85 -13.83 -4.67
CA ILE A 48 6.41 -12.74 -5.52
C ILE A 48 7.63 -12.14 -6.23
N THR A 49 7.61 -12.12 -7.55
CA THR A 49 8.72 -11.59 -8.34
C THR A 49 8.72 -10.07 -8.38
N GLU A 50 9.88 -9.48 -8.69
CA GLU A 50 10.02 -8.02 -8.70
C GLU A 50 9.02 -7.29 -9.58
N GLU A 51 8.62 -7.91 -10.68
CA GLU A 51 7.65 -7.29 -11.60
C GLU A 51 6.27 -7.07 -10.97
N HIS A 52 5.98 -7.77 -9.87
CA HIS A 52 4.72 -7.65 -9.14
C HIS A 52 4.84 -6.93 -7.80
N TRP A 53 6.04 -6.46 -7.45
CA TRP A 53 6.25 -5.81 -6.15
C TRP A 53 5.45 -4.51 -6.00
N ASN A 54 5.12 -3.86 -7.09
CA ASN A 54 4.36 -2.60 -7.08
C ASN A 54 2.89 -2.79 -7.48
N ASP A 55 2.35 -4.00 -7.36
CA ASP A 55 0.94 -4.24 -7.69
C ASP A 55 0.00 -3.66 -6.63
N ALA A 56 0.50 -3.45 -5.43
CA ALA A 56 -0.28 -2.86 -4.35
C ALA A 56 0.63 -2.15 -3.35
N SER A 57 0.09 -1.19 -2.66
CA SER A 57 0.76 -0.52 -1.57
C SER A 57 -0.27 0.01 -0.59
N ALA A 58 0.16 0.43 0.58
CA ALA A 58 -0.74 0.96 1.59
C ALA A 58 -0.01 1.93 2.51
N VAL A 59 -0.77 2.84 3.09
CA VAL A 59 -0.29 3.70 4.17
C VAL A 59 -1.33 3.73 5.26
N GLU A 60 -0.90 3.91 6.49
CA GLU A 60 -1.79 3.92 7.63
C GLU A 60 -1.47 5.07 8.58
N ASP A 61 -2.51 5.51 9.30
CA ASP A 61 -2.34 6.49 10.36
C ASP A 61 -1.56 5.85 11.50
N PRO A 62 -0.41 6.43 11.92
CA PRO A 62 0.36 5.89 13.03
C PRO A 62 -0.45 5.76 14.33
N ASP A 63 -1.44 6.61 14.51
CA ASP A 63 -2.29 6.62 15.69
C ASP A 63 -3.52 5.71 15.57
N GLY A 64 -3.76 5.17 14.37
CA GLY A 64 -4.88 4.26 14.14
C GLY A 64 -6.26 4.89 14.22
N VAL A 65 -6.35 6.21 14.09
CA VAL A 65 -7.62 6.95 14.23
C VAL A 65 -8.32 7.12 12.89
N HIS A 66 -7.55 7.45 11.85
CA HIS A 66 -8.07 7.73 10.52
C HIS A 66 -8.01 6.50 9.60
N PRO A 67 -8.77 6.49 8.51
CA PRO A 67 -8.81 5.34 7.61
C PRO A 67 -7.45 4.99 7.02
N ARG A 68 -7.22 3.71 6.84
CA ARG A 68 -6.08 3.20 6.10
C ARG A 68 -6.33 3.39 4.61
N LEU A 69 -5.30 3.78 3.87
CA LEU A 69 -5.38 3.92 2.42
C LEU A 69 -4.69 2.74 1.76
N PHE A 70 -5.37 2.10 0.84
CA PHE A 70 -4.85 0.98 0.08
C PHE A 70 -4.82 1.35 -1.40
N PHE A 71 -3.69 1.11 -2.07
CA PHE A 71 -3.51 1.45 -3.47
C PHE A 71 -3.36 0.18 -4.27
N GLN A 72 -4.19 0.03 -5.29
CA GLN A 72 -4.24 -1.16 -6.10
C GLN A 72 -3.88 -0.78 -7.54
N LYS A 73 -2.92 -1.51 -8.11
CA LYS A 73 -2.50 -1.26 -9.47
C LYS A 73 -3.56 -1.75 -10.44
N VAL A 74 -3.90 -0.90 -11.39
CA VAL A 74 -4.80 -1.25 -12.48
C VAL A 74 -4.08 -0.99 -13.80
N PRO A 75 -4.42 -1.72 -14.88
CA PRO A 75 -3.83 -1.44 -16.18
C PRO A 75 -4.17 -0.02 -16.61
N GLU A 76 -3.21 0.65 -17.24
CA GLU A 76 -3.46 1.95 -17.81
C GLU A 76 -4.51 1.81 -18.90
N ARG A 77 -5.64 2.49 -18.71
CA ARG A 77 -6.70 2.47 -19.68
C ARG A 77 -6.55 3.61 -20.65
N LYS A 78 -6.51 3.26 -21.89
CA LYS A 78 -6.70 4.26 -22.93
C LYS A 78 -8.19 4.49 -23.07
N VAL A 79 -8.60 5.65 -22.68
CA VAL A 79 -9.97 6.06 -22.88
C VAL A 79 -10.07 6.58 -24.31
N ALA A 80 -10.85 5.90 -25.07
CA ALA A 80 -11.10 6.33 -26.44
C ALA A 80 -12.02 7.55 -26.45
#